data_73def50422bb3493bde7a0c0ecdfa6a4
#
_entry.id   73def50422bb3493bde7a0c0ecdfa6a4
#
_cell.length_a   1.000
_cell.length_b   1.000
_cell.length_c   1.000
_cell.angle_alpha   90.00
_cell.angle_beta   90.00
_cell.angle_gamma   90.00
#
_symmetry.space_group_name_H-M   'P 1'
#
loop_
_entity.id
_entity.type
_entity.pdbx_description
1 polymer ?
#
loop_
_entity_poly.entity_id
_entity_poly.type
_entity_poly.pdbx_seq_one_letter_code
_entity_poly.pdbx_strand_id
1 'polypeptide(L)'
;FASQRLFFALCTYLMFRGKRISYLELLALLLATIYMYQQTSTTSPFYLSILILTYVLFSIKIFKKEFIIENFWLKKIANYGFILALIITLYFCFYSSGNLFHLVDQFTHNRLRLSVEGFRNFGVSWLGQHIIFTTMDIFGNFTSNYNFIDSSFVQLLVIDGLIVSTFMLFALTKVMKYFVSIRKDIVLACLGIMIIHGMFDPQMLVLRYSPLILFISRLFIMNSDNNIE
;
A
#
# COMPACT_ATOMS: atom_id res chain seq x y z
N PHE A 1 -3.84 2.47 -15.37
CA PHE A 1 -5.05 2.81 -14.56
C PHE A 1 -6.00 1.61 -14.34
N ALA A 2 -6.27 0.74 -15.32
CA ALA A 2 -7.19 -0.40 -15.17
C ALA A 2 -6.68 -1.42 -14.16
N SER A 3 -5.40 -1.77 -14.21
CA SER A 3 -4.75 -2.71 -13.31
C SER A 3 -4.73 -2.24 -11.85
N GLN A 4 -4.54 -0.94 -11.63
CA GLN A 4 -4.58 -0.33 -10.30
C GLN A 4 -5.98 -0.47 -9.68
N ARG A 5 -7.01 -0.13 -10.43
CA ARG A 5 -8.40 -0.26 -9.96
C ARG A 5 -8.76 -1.71 -9.65
N LEU A 6 -8.32 -2.64 -10.49
CA LEU A 6 -8.54 -4.07 -10.26
C LEU A 6 -7.88 -4.54 -8.96
N PHE A 7 -6.62 -4.16 -8.72
CA PHE A 7 -5.91 -4.52 -7.50
C PHE A 7 -6.64 -4.02 -6.23
N PHE A 8 -6.97 -2.73 -6.18
CA PHE A 8 -7.67 -2.18 -5.02
C PHE A 8 -9.10 -2.70 -4.88
N ALA A 9 -9.80 -2.96 -5.98
CA ALA A 9 -11.13 -3.58 -5.96
C ALA A 9 -11.09 -5.01 -5.41
N LEU A 10 -10.11 -5.81 -5.82
CA LEU A 10 -9.90 -7.16 -5.28
C LEU A 10 -9.58 -7.15 -3.79
N CYS A 11 -8.66 -6.27 -3.35
CA CYS A 11 -8.36 -6.12 -1.94
C CYS A 11 -9.61 -5.70 -1.14
N THR A 12 -10.36 -4.73 -1.64
CA THR A 12 -11.61 -4.26 -1.03
C THR A 12 -12.63 -5.39 -0.91
N TYR A 13 -12.88 -6.10 -1.99
CA TYR A 13 -13.80 -7.23 -2.00
C TYR A 13 -13.42 -8.29 -0.96
N LEU A 14 -12.15 -8.68 -0.90
CA LEU A 14 -11.66 -9.68 0.04
C LEU A 14 -11.78 -9.21 1.51
N MET A 15 -11.51 -7.94 1.77
CA MET A 15 -11.60 -7.38 3.12
C MET A 15 -13.04 -7.30 3.64
N PHE A 16 -14.01 -6.93 2.78
CA PHE A 16 -15.41 -6.75 3.19
C PHE A 16 -16.25 -8.03 3.14
N ARG A 17 -15.80 -9.04 2.44
CA ARG A 17 -16.57 -10.26 2.23
C ARG A 17 -16.84 -11.05 3.52
N GLY A 18 -15.93 -11.05 4.49
CA GLY A 18 -16.11 -11.72 5.79
C GLY A 18 -16.09 -13.26 5.78
N LYS A 19 -16.07 -13.91 4.61
CA LYS A 19 -16.08 -15.38 4.45
C LYS A 19 -14.70 -15.93 4.09
N ARG A 20 -14.47 -17.23 4.33
CA ARG A 20 -13.26 -17.93 3.89
C ARG A 20 -13.17 -17.94 2.38
N ILE A 21 -11.95 -17.82 1.84
CA ILE A 21 -11.68 -17.86 0.40
C ILE A 21 -12.07 -19.22 -0.17
N SER A 22 -12.84 -19.24 -1.26
CA SER A 22 -13.16 -20.45 -2.02
C SER A 22 -12.06 -20.77 -3.04
N TYR A 23 -12.05 -22.00 -3.58
CA TYR A 23 -11.11 -22.37 -4.65
C TYR A 23 -11.41 -21.63 -5.96
N LEU A 24 -12.68 -21.31 -6.24
CA LEU A 24 -13.06 -20.51 -7.41
C LEU A 24 -12.49 -19.09 -7.35
N GLU A 25 -12.43 -18.50 -6.16
CA GLU A 25 -11.83 -17.18 -6.00
C GLU A 25 -10.31 -17.19 -6.10
N LEU A 26 -9.67 -18.24 -5.61
CA LEU A 26 -8.24 -18.44 -5.83
C LEU A 26 -7.94 -18.60 -7.32
N LEU A 27 -8.78 -19.34 -8.04
CA LEU A 27 -8.67 -19.46 -9.51
C LEU A 27 -8.88 -18.10 -10.19
N ALA A 28 -9.89 -17.32 -9.78
CA ALA A 28 -10.13 -15.98 -10.32
C ALA A 28 -8.95 -15.03 -10.06
N LEU A 29 -8.33 -15.09 -8.86
CA LEU A 29 -7.10 -14.34 -8.55
C LEU A 29 -5.92 -14.78 -9.42
N LEU A 30 -5.77 -16.07 -9.65
CA LEU A 30 -4.74 -16.59 -10.55
C LEU A 30 -4.93 -16.08 -11.97
N LEU A 31 -6.15 -16.14 -12.50
CA LEU A 31 -6.48 -15.60 -13.83
C LEU A 31 -6.25 -14.09 -13.90
N ALA A 32 -6.62 -13.33 -12.84
CA ALA A 32 -6.32 -11.92 -12.76
C ALA A 32 -4.81 -11.66 -12.76
N THR A 33 -4.02 -12.49 -12.09
CA THR A 33 -2.55 -12.39 -12.08
C THR A 33 -1.97 -12.62 -13.48
N ILE A 34 -2.46 -13.64 -14.21
CA ILE A 34 -2.05 -13.93 -15.59
C ILE A 34 -2.45 -12.77 -16.53
N TYR A 35 -3.67 -12.26 -16.38
CA TYR A 35 -4.13 -11.11 -17.16
C TYR A 35 -3.26 -9.88 -16.93
N MET A 36 -2.95 -9.58 -15.67
CA MET A 36 -2.07 -8.46 -15.31
C MET A 36 -0.65 -8.63 -15.85
N TYR A 37 -0.12 -9.85 -15.86
CA TYR A 37 1.16 -10.16 -16.46
C TYR A 37 1.18 -9.85 -17.97
N GLN A 38 0.11 -10.17 -18.69
CA GLN A 38 0.00 -9.87 -20.12
C GLN A 38 -0.16 -8.39 -20.44
N GLN A 39 -0.83 -7.63 -19.56
CA GLN A 39 -1.13 -6.22 -19.78
C GLN A 39 -0.04 -5.27 -19.24
N THR A 40 0.81 -5.74 -18.33
CA THR A 40 1.88 -4.96 -17.72
C THR A 40 3.21 -5.68 -17.93
N SER A 41 4.34 -4.96 -17.84
CA SER A 41 5.62 -5.64 -17.81
C SER A 41 5.72 -6.57 -16.58
N THR A 42 6.48 -7.65 -16.71
CA THR A 42 6.69 -8.67 -15.67
C THR A 42 7.16 -8.12 -14.33
N THR A 43 7.78 -6.95 -14.35
CA THR A 43 8.33 -6.26 -13.18
C THR A 43 7.41 -5.16 -12.65
N SER A 44 6.17 -5.07 -13.15
CA SER A 44 5.21 -4.09 -12.63
C SER A 44 4.89 -4.36 -11.15
N PRO A 45 4.94 -3.34 -10.27
CA PRO A 45 4.56 -3.47 -8.86
C PRO A 45 3.17 -4.07 -8.64
N PHE A 46 2.24 -3.82 -9.59
CA PHE A 46 0.87 -4.36 -9.53
C PHE A 46 0.83 -5.87 -9.74
N TYR A 47 1.54 -6.38 -10.75
CA TYR A 47 1.65 -7.81 -10.98
C TYR A 47 2.21 -8.52 -9.74
N LEU A 48 3.28 -8.00 -9.19
CA LEU A 48 3.91 -8.58 -8.01
C LEU A 48 3.01 -8.53 -6.79
N SER A 49 2.34 -7.42 -6.56
CA SER A 49 1.39 -7.27 -5.46
C SER A 49 0.28 -8.32 -5.54
N ILE A 50 -0.31 -8.53 -6.73
CA ILE A 50 -1.35 -9.55 -6.93
C ILE A 50 -0.76 -10.96 -6.78
N LEU A 51 0.44 -11.21 -7.31
CA LEU A 51 1.11 -12.51 -7.19
C LEU A 51 1.36 -12.87 -5.72
N ILE A 52 1.94 -11.95 -4.94
CA ILE A 52 2.19 -12.14 -3.52
C ILE A 52 0.89 -12.33 -2.76
N LEU A 53 -0.12 -11.52 -3.04
CA LEU A 53 -1.45 -11.65 -2.43
C LEU A 53 -2.03 -13.04 -2.72
N THR A 54 -2.01 -13.49 -3.96
CA THR A 54 -2.51 -14.81 -4.37
C THR A 54 -1.77 -15.92 -3.62
N TYR A 55 -0.45 -15.84 -3.50
CA TYR A 55 0.37 -16.80 -2.75
C TYR A 55 0.02 -16.83 -1.26
N VAL A 56 -0.09 -15.66 -0.61
CA VAL A 56 -0.45 -15.55 0.82
C VAL A 56 -1.83 -16.12 1.08
N LEU A 57 -2.82 -15.78 0.23
CA LEU A 57 -4.18 -16.28 0.37
C LEU A 57 -4.29 -17.79 0.13
N PHE A 58 -3.52 -18.33 -0.80
CA PHE A 58 -3.40 -19.76 -1.03
C PHE A 58 -2.80 -20.45 0.20
N SER A 59 -1.76 -19.88 0.80
CA SER A 59 -1.15 -20.40 2.01
C SER A 59 -2.14 -20.41 3.18
N ILE A 60 -2.87 -19.34 3.43
CA ILE A 60 -3.93 -19.27 4.45
C ILE A 60 -5.00 -20.35 4.22
N LYS A 61 -5.38 -20.61 2.95
CA LYS A 61 -6.38 -21.61 2.60
C LYS A 61 -5.91 -23.04 2.88
N ILE A 62 -4.68 -23.40 2.46
CA ILE A 62 -4.14 -24.76 2.60
C ILE A 62 -3.87 -25.11 4.05
N PHE A 63 -3.17 -24.23 4.77
CA PHE A 63 -2.77 -24.52 6.14
C PHE A 63 -3.91 -24.43 7.14
N LYS A 64 -5.09 -23.88 6.73
CA LYS A 64 -6.28 -23.71 7.58
C LYS A 64 -6.01 -22.97 8.90
N LYS A 65 -4.89 -22.26 8.99
CA LYS A 65 -4.38 -21.58 10.18
C LYS A 65 -4.47 -20.07 10.01
N GLU A 66 -4.50 -19.39 11.11
CA GLU A 66 -4.34 -17.94 11.18
C GLU A 66 -2.85 -17.60 11.03
N PHE A 67 -2.36 -17.74 9.80
CA PHE A 67 -0.93 -17.74 9.45
C PHE A 67 -0.19 -16.48 9.92
N ILE A 68 -0.81 -15.32 9.78
CA ILE A 68 -0.19 -14.04 10.18
C ILE A 68 -0.22 -13.88 11.69
N ILE A 69 -1.32 -14.26 12.34
CA ILE A 69 -1.54 -14.02 13.77
C ILE A 69 -0.80 -15.03 14.63
N GLU A 70 -0.71 -16.27 14.19
CA GLU A 70 0.03 -17.31 14.90
C GLU A 70 1.56 -17.14 14.82
N ASN A 71 2.04 -16.46 13.76
CA ASN A 71 3.45 -16.18 13.61
C ASN A 71 3.83 -14.89 14.35
N PHE A 72 4.68 -14.99 15.37
CA PHE A 72 5.11 -13.87 16.19
C PHE A 72 5.70 -12.69 15.38
N TRP A 73 6.54 -12.97 14.39
CA TRP A 73 7.16 -11.94 13.57
C TRP A 73 6.18 -11.28 12.60
N LEU A 74 5.35 -12.09 11.93
CA LEU A 74 4.32 -11.57 11.04
C LEU A 74 3.29 -10.73 11.79
N LYS A 75 2.90 -11.15 13.00
CA LYS A 75 2.03 -10.37 13.89
C LYS A 75 2.65 -9.02 14.26
N LYS A 76 3.95 -8.98 14.60
CA LYS A 76 4.64 -7.72 14.87
C LYS A 76 4.72 -6.83 13.63
N ILE A 77 5.07 -7.40 12.48
CA ILE A 77 5.09 -6.68 11.20
C ILE A 77 3.70 -6.13 10.88
N ALA A 78 2.64 -6.93 11.04
CA ALA A 78 1.28 -6.48 10.84
C ALA A 78 0.92 -5.29 11.75
N ASN A 79 1.24 -5.36 13.05
CA ASN A 79 0.94 -4.29 14.00
C ASN A 79 1.59 -2.93 13.65
N TYR A 80 2.76 -2.94 13.04
CA TYR A 80 3.58 -1.75 12.78
C TYR A 80 3.88 -1.53 11.30
N GLY A 81 3.17 -2.22 10.40
CA GLY A 81 3.45 -2.25 8.96
C GLY A 81 3.54 -0.86 8.32
N PHE A 82 2.65 0.06 8.66
CA PHE A 82 2.69 1.44 8.15
C PHE A 82 3.94 2.20 8.59
N ILE A 83 4.33 2.05 9.85
CA ILE A 83 5.53 2.71 10.40
C ILE A 83 6.79 2.09 9.77
N LEU A 84 6.84 0.77 9.64
CA LEU A 84 7.96 0.09 9.01
C LEU A 84 8.10 0.49 7.53
N ALA A 85 7.00 0.55 6.78
CA ALA A 85 7.03 0.99 5.40
C ALA A 85 7.51 2.44 5.25
N LEU A 86 7.08 3.35 6.13
CA LEU A 86 7.59 4.71 6.17
C LEU A 86 9.10 4.74 6.44
N ILE A 87 9.58 4.00 7.44
CA ILE A 87 11.01 3.94 7.78
C ILE A 87 11.83 3.43 6.59
N ILE A 88 11.37 2.36 5.92
CA ILE A 88 12.06 1.80 4.76
C ILE A 88 12.05 2.81 3.60
N THR A 89 10.93 3.48 3.36
CA THR A 89 10.83 4.51 2.31
C THR A 89 11.78 5.67 2.58
N LEU A 90 11.83 6.17 3.83
CA LEU A 90 12.76 7.21 4.24
C LEU A 90 14.22 6.76 4.13
N TYR A 91 14.52 5.50 4.50
CA TYR A 91 15.86 4.96 4.30
C TYR A 91 16.31 5.10 2.85
N PHE A 92 15.48 4.76 1.87
CA PHE A 92 15.79 4.94 0.45
C PHE A 92 15.91 6.41 0.05
N CYS A 93 15.14 7.31 0.64
CA CYS A 93 15.27 8.75 0.38
C CYS A 93 16.63 9.31 0.80
N PHE A 94 17.19 8.80 1.90
CA PHE A 94 18.50 9.23 2.39
C PHE A 94 19.68 8.46 1.76
N TYR A 95 19.51 7.17 1.47
CA TYR A 95 20.55 6.26 0.97
C TYR A 95 20.29 5.79 -0.47
N SER A 96 20.15 6.74 -1.39
CA SER A 96 19.81 6.47 -2.80
C SER A 96 20.97 6.08 -3.72
N SER A 97 22.18 5.89 -3.20
CA SER A 97 23.37 5.54 -3.99
C SER A 97 23.84 4.08 -3.85
N GLY A 98 23.16 3.29 -3.03
CA GLY A 98 23.56 1.91 -2.75
C GLY A 98 23.07 0.91 -3.80
N ASN A 99 23.75 -0.24 -3.92
CA ASN A 99 23.37 -1.33 -4.83
C ASN A 99 21.92 -1.80 -4.59
N LEU A 100 21.47 -1.83 -3.33
CA LEU A 100 20.09 -2.19 -2.98
C LEU A 100 19.09 -1.18 -3.56
N PHE A 101 19.38 0.11 -3.48
CA PHE A 101 18.54 1.14 -4.09
C PHE A 101 18.39 0.91 -5.59
N HIS A 102 19.50 0.75 -6.32
CA HIS A 102 19.48 0.54 -7.76
C HIS A 102 18.69 -0.72 -8.15
N LEU A 103 18.86 -1.80 -7.41
CA LEU A 103 18.12 -3.04 -7.65
C LEU A 103 16.62 -2.84 -7.46
N VAL A 104 16.19 -2.20 -6.37
CA VAL A 104 14.76 -1.94 -6.09
C VAL A 104 14.19 -0.92 -7.08
N ASP A 105 14.95 0.11 -7.45
CA ASP A 105 14.52 1.14 -8.40
C ASP A 105 14.32 0.54 -9.81
N GLN A 106 15.26 -0.27 -10.27
CA GLN A 106 15.13 -1.01 -11.53
C GLN A 106 13.90 -1.94 -11.52
N PHE A 107 13.69 -2.65 -10.41
CA PHE A 107 12.55 -3.54 -10.22
C PHE A 107 11.20 -2.81 -10.19
N THR A 108 11.18 -1.56 -9.71
CA THR A 108 9.99 -0.72 -9.64
C THR A 108 9.85 0.25 -10.82
N HIS A 109 10.65 0.08 -11.89
CA HIS A 109 10.65 0.94 -13.08
C HIS A 109 10.89 2.44 -12.78
N ASN A 110 11.92 2.73 -12.01
CA ASN A 110 12.35 4.07 -11.60
C ASN A 110 11.35 4.82 -10.69
N ARG A 111 10.32 4.17 -10.15
CA ARG A 111 9.33 4.80 -9.26
C ARG A 111 9.94 5.20 -7.94
N LEU A 112 10.88 4.40 -7.44
CA LEU A 112 11.60 4.72 -6.21
C LEU A 112 12.42 5.99 -6.38
N ARG A 113 13.14 6.13 -7.51
CA ARG A 113 13.91 7.33 -7.83
C ARG A 113 13.04 8.58 -7.90
N LEU A 114 11.88 8.52 -8.58
CA LEU A 114 10.96 9.65 -8.65
C LEU A 114 10.48 10.08 -7.25
N SER A 115 10.25 9.14 -6.36
CA SER A 115 9.86 9.43 -4.98
C SER A 115 11.00 10.10 -4.19
N VAL A 116 12.25 9.64 -4.38
CA VAL A 116 13.44 10.24 -3.77
C VAL A 116 13.70 11.65 -4.29
N GLU A 117 13.60 11.84 -5.60
CA GLU A 117 13.74 13.16 -6.22
C GLU A 117 12.66 14.13 -5.71
N GLY A 118 11.41 13.69 -5.62
CA GLY A 118 10.33 14.48 -5.03
C GLY A 118 10.59 14.86 -3.57
N PHE A 119 11.04 13.91 -2.75
CA PHE A 119 11.42 14.18 -1.36
C PHE A 119 12.55 15.21 -1.24
N ARG A 120 13.57 15.14 -2.09
CA ARG A 120 14.71 16.05 -2.08
C ARG A 120 14.38 17.44 -2.61
N ASN A 121 13.59 17.51 -3.67
CA ASN A 121 13.27 18.77 -4.33
C ASN A 121 12.28 19.61 -3.53
N PHE A 122 11.32 18.97 -2.89
CA PHE A 122 10.23 19.68 -2.19
C PHE A 122 10.41 19.70 -0.67
N GLY A 123 11.13 18.75 -0.11
CA GLY A 123 11.30 18.64 1.35
C GLY A 123 10.01 18.30 2.10
N VAL A 124 10.05 18.37 3.41
CA VAL A 124 8.91 18.12 4.30
C VAL A 124 8.55 19.40 5.04
N SER A 125 7.30 19.80 4.96
CA SER A 125 6.75 20.93 5.73
C SER A 125 5.93 20.45 6.94
N TRP A 126 5.64 21.33 7.89
CA TRP A 126 4.81 20.99 9.04
C TRP A 126 3.34 20.78 8.68
N LEU A 127 2.78 21.66 7.86
CA LEU A 127 1.34 21.71 7.52
C LEU A 127 1.01 21.24 6.11
N GLY A 128 2.02 20.77 5.37
CA GLY A 128 1.87 20.43 3.96
C GLY A 128 2.19 21.59 3.03
N GLN A 129 2.19 21.31 1.74
CA GLN A 129 2.50 22.28 0.70
C GLN A 129 1.79 21.91 -0.60
N HIS A 130 1.44 22.91 -1.39
CA HIS A 130 0.86 22.71 -2.70
C HIS A 130 1.97 22.49 -3.72
N ILE A 131 1.94 21.33 -4.40
CA ILE A 131 2.90 20.97 -5.44
C ILE A 131 2.16 20.83 -6.77
N ILE A 132 2.63 21.55 -7.78
CA ILE A 132 2.13 21.41 -9.14
C ILE A 132 2.94 20.31 -9.83
N PHE A 133 2.30 19.17 -10.08
CA PHE A 133 2.92 18.09 -10.82
C PHE A 133 2.87 18.33 -12.32
N THR A 134 4.02 18.21 -12.96
CA THR A 134 4.18 18.31 -14.41
C THR A 134 4.46 16.91 -14.95
N THR A 135 3.44 16.26 -15.51
CA THR A 135 3.54 14.85 -15.94
C THR A 135 3.53 14.69 -17.45
N MET A 136 2.58 15.34 -18.12
CA MET A 136 2.39 15.23 -19.56
C MET A 136 2.07 16.60 -20.16
N ASP A 137 2.49 16.80 -21.41
CA ASP A 137 2.05 17.93 -22.23
C ASP A 137 0.60 17.74 -22.72
N ILE A 138 0.09 18.75 -23.44
CA ILE A 138 -1.27 18.72 -24.00
C ILE A 138 -1.46 17.60 -25.06
N PHE A 139 -0.38 17.03 -25.56
CA PHE A 139 -0.38 15.94 -26.55
C PHE A 139 -0.19 14.56 -25.91
N GLY A 140 -0.06 14.50 -24.57
CA GLY A 140 0.12 13.24 -23.83
C GLY A 140 1.56 12.73 -23.77
N ASN A 141 2.55 13.50 -24.23
CA ASN A 141 3.96 13.14 -24.10
C ASN A 141 4.49 13.52 -22.72
N PHE A 142 5.44 12.75 -22.20
CA PHE A 142 6.14 13.12 -20.97
C PHE A 142 6.90 14.42 -21.15
N THR A 143 6.72 15.35 -20.24
CA THR A 143 7.46 16.61 -20.25
C THR A 143 8.91 16.39 -19.82
N SER A 144 9.83 17.20 -20.34
CA SER A 144 11.24 17.17 -19.91
C SER A 144 11.42 17.45 -18.40
N ASN A 145 10.44 18.12 -17.79
CA ASN A 145 10.41 18.46 -16.36
C ASN A 145 9.42 17.57 -15.59
N TYR A 146 9.36 16.28 -15.90
CA TYR A 146 8.52 15.32 -15.18
C TYR A 146 8.88 15.32 -13.70
N ASN A 147 7.91 15.62 -12.83
CA ASN A 147 8.11 15.74 -11.39
C ASN A 147 6.94 15.09 -10.63
N PHE A 148 6.85 13.80 -10.65
CA PHE A 148 5.79 13.07 -9.93
C PHE A 148 6.38 12.28 -8.76
N ILE A 149 5.63 12.15 -7.66
CA ILE A 149 6.04 11.37 -6.50
C ILE A 149 5.25 10.05 -6.51
N ASP A 150 5.94 8.95 -6.75
CA ASP A 150 5.33 7.63 -6.92
C ASP A 150 5.17 6.83 -5.60
N SER A 151 5.41 7.42 -4.45
CA SER A 151 5.18 6.78 -3.15
C SER A 151 4.09 7.49 -2.37
N SER A 152 3.08 6.75 -1.91
CA SER A 152 2.05 7.27 -0.99
C SER A 152 2.65 7.80 0.32
N PHE A 153 3.71 7.19 0.82
CA PHE A 153 4.38 7.63 2.06
C PHE A 153 5.15 8.93 1.87
N VAL A 154 5.81 9.08 0.72
CA VAL A 154 6.50 10.35 0.40
C VAL A 154 5.49 11.43 0.10
N GLN A 155 4.43 11.15 -0.65
CA GLN A 155 3.35 12.12 -0.88
C GLN A 155 2.74 12.60 0.43
N LEU A 156 2.41 11.69 1.34
CA LEU A 156 1.87 12.02 2.65
C LEU A 156 2.77 13.00 3.42
N LEU A 157 4.09 12.77 3.43
CA LEU A 157 5.05 13.65 4.11
C LEU A 157 5.24 14.99 3.41
N VAL A 158 5.36 14.96 2.08
CA VAL A 158 5.74 16.14 1.30
C VAL A 158 4.52 17.02 1.01
N ILE A 159 3.38 16.45 0.64
CA ILE A 159 2.17 17.20 0.26
C ILE A 159 1.35 17.55 1.51
N ASP A 160 1.05 16.55 2.35
CA ASP A 160 0.15 16.74 3.49
C ASP A 160 0.86 17.25 4.75
N GLY A 161 2.19 17.11 4.80
CA GLY A 161 3.02 17.60 5.88
C GLY A 161 3.11 16.67 7.09
N LEU A 162 4.02 17.01 8.01
CA LEU A 162 4.39 16.14 9.12
C LEU A 162 3.25 15.88 10.11
N ILE A 163 2.43 16.90 10.39
CA ILE A 163 1.33 16.79 11.35
C ILE A 163 0.26 15.82 10.84
N VAL A 164 -0.20 16.02 9.59
CA VAL A 164 -1.21 15.15 8.97
C VAL A 164 -0.67 13.74 8.80
N SER A 165 0.59 13.60 8.36
CA SER A 165 1.26 12.30 8.22
C SER A 165 1.30 11.52 9.53
N THR A 166 1.68 12.18 10.62
CA THR A 166 1.75 11.56 11.95
C THR A 166 0.37 11.08 12.40
N PHE A 167 -0.66 11.92 12.23
CA PHE A 167 -2.03 11.55 12.57
C PHE A 167 -2.51 10.34 11.73
N MET A 168 -2.31 10.38 10.41
CA MET A 168 -2.72 9.31 9.51
C MET A 168 -2.00 7.99 9.83
N LEU A 169 -0.70 8.03 10.06
CA LEU A 169 0.08 6.83 10.43
C LEU A 169 -0.36 6.25 11.76
N PHE A 170 -0.67 7.11 12.74
CA PHE A 170 -1.23 6.67 14.01
C PHE A 170 -2.59 5.99 13.81
N ALA A 171 -3.51 6.61 13.08
CA ALA A 171 -4.83 6.06 12.79
C ALA A 171 -4.75 4.71 12.07
N LEU A 172 -3.95 4.62 11.00
CA LEU A 172 -3.75 3.39 10.24
C LEU A 172 -3.09 2.28 11.07
N THR A 173 -2.14 2.64 11.95
CA THR A 173 -1.54 1.68 12.89
C THR A 173 -2.57 1.15 13.89
N LYS A 174 -3.49 1.98 14.36
CA LYS A 174 -4.62 1.53 15.20
C LYS A 174 -5.55 0.58 14.46
N VAL A 175 -5.85 0.86 13.18
CA VAL A 175 -6.61 -0.05 12.31
C VAL A 175 -5.93 -1.43 12.23
N MET A 176 -4.63 -1.47 11.98
CA MET A 176 -3.88 -2.73 11.91
C MET A 176 -3.96 -3.51 13.23
N LYS A 177 -3.69 -2.85 14.35
CA LYS A 177 -3.78 -3.47 15.69
C LYS A 177 -5.16 -4.02 15.98
N TYR A 178 -6.21 -3.30 15.58
CA TYR A 178 -7.58 -3.78 15.68
C TYR A 178 -7.80 -5.07 14.90
N PHE A 179 -7.41 -5.13 13.61
CA PHE A 179 -7.58 -6.36 12.81
C PHE A 179 -6.73 -7.53 13.33
N VAL A 180 -5.58 -7.25 13.95
CA VAL A 180 -4.80 -8.26 14.67
C VAL A 180 -5.58 -8.77 15.89
N SER A 181 -6.23 -7.90 16.67
CA SER A 181 -6.98 -8.28 17.88
C SER A 181 -8.21 -9.14 17.56
N ILE A 182 -8.92 -8.83 16.49
CA ILE A 182 -10.11 -9.62 16.04
C ILE A 182 -9.75 -10.77 15.09
N ARG A 183 -8.47 -11.09 14.94
CA ARG A 183 -7.92 -12.25 14.21
C ARG A 183 -8.40 -12.34 12.75
N LYS A 184 -8.31 -11.24 11.99
CA LYS A 184 -8.74 -11.17 10.58
C LYS A 184 -7.56 -11.28 9.61
N ASP A 185 -6.97 -12.47 9.48
CA ASP A 185 -5.79 -12.75 8.65
C ASP A 185 -5.92 -12.28 7.19
N ILE A 186 -7.07 -12.49 6.56
CA ILE A 186 -7.29 -12.07 5.16
C ILE A 186 -7.21 -10.54 5.04
N VAL A 187 -7.81 -9.82 5.99
CA VAL A 187 -7.76 -8.36 6.01
C VAL A 187 -6.32 -7.90 6.21
N LEU A 188 -5.59 -8.52 7.15
CA LEU A 188 -4.19 -8.21 7.41
C LEU A 188 -3.30 -8.50 6.20
N ALA A 189 -3.54 -9.59 5.47
CA ALA A 189 -2.84 -9.90 4.23
C ALA A 189 -3.09 -8.81 3.17
N CYS A 190 -4.35 -8.44 2.92
CA CYS A 190 -4.70 -7.39 1.97
C CYS A 190 -4.07 -6.04 2.35
N LEU A 191 -4.18 -5.64 3.63
CA LEU A 191 -3.57 -4.40 4.13
C LEU A 191 -2.05 -4.43 4.01
N GLY A 192 -1.40 -5.54 4.36
CA GLY A 192 0.04 -5.69 4.24
C GLY A 192 0.55 -5.53 2.81
N ILE A 193 -0.14 -6.15 1.84
CA ILE A 193 0.20 -6.01 0.42
C ILE A 193 -0.08 -4.58 -0.08
N MET A 194 -1.17 -3.95 0.35
CA MET A 194 -1.45 -2.54 0.02
C MET A 194 -0.37 -1.60 0.58
N ILE A 195 0.15 -1.85 1.78
CA ILE A 195 1.24 -1.09 2.37
C ILE A 195 2.51 -1.21 1.51
N ILE A 196 2.91 -2.43 1.16
CA ILE A 196 4.07 -2.67 0.29
C ILE A 196 3.89 -1.97 -1.05
N HIS A 197 2.70 -2.10 -1.64
CA HIS A 197 2.37 -1.44 -2.90
C HIS A 197 2.47 0.09 -2.80
N GLY A 198 1.94 0.66 -1.72
CA GLY A 198 1.97 2.10 -1.45
C GLY A 198 3.37 2.71 -1.29
N MET A 199 4.41 1.89 -1.05
CA MET A 199 5.79 2.38 -1.09
C MET A 199 6.23 2.81 -2.50
N PHE A 200 5.59 2.28 -3.55
CA PHE A 200 5.95 2.47 -4.95
C PHE A 200 4.78 2.96 -5.81
N ASP A 201 3.65 3.30 -5.18
CA ASP A 201 2.46 3.81 -5.86
C ASP A 201 1.74 4.85 -4.99
N PRO A 202 1.34 6.01 -5.55
CA PRO A 202 0.76 7.10 -4.79
C PRO A 202 -0.70 6.88 -4.43
N GLN A 203 -1.36 5.84 -4.96
CA GLN A 203 -2.82 5.70 -4.90
C GLN A 203 -3.34 5.01 -3.64
N MET A 204 -2.46 4.45 -2.80
CA MET A 204 -2.86 3.74 -1.58
C MET A 204 -3.70 4.62 -0.63
N LEU A 205 -3.37 5.90 -0.49
CA LEU A 205 -4.05 6.84 0.40
C LEU A 205 -5.10 7.72 -0.31
N VAL A 206 -5.28 7.54 -1.61
CA VAL A 206 -6.30 8.28 -2.37
C VAL A 206 -7.65 7.60 -2.23
N LEU A 207 -8.63 8.27 -1.62
CA LEU A 207 -9.97 7.74 -1.32
C LEU A 207 -10.66 7.11 -2.54
N ARG A 208 -10.48 7.70 -3.72
CA ARG A 208 -11.07 7.23 -4.99
C ARG A 208 -10.60 5.82 -5.40
N TYR A 209 -9.43 5.39 -4.93
CA TYR A 209 -8.81 4.12 -5.30
C TYR A 209 -8.72 3.14 -4.14
N SER A 210 -8.59 3.61 -2.93
CA SER A 210 -8.28 2.78 -1.76
C SER A 210 -9.33 2.89 -0.67
N PRO A 211 -9.81 1.76 -0.11
CA PRO A 211 -10.75 1.74 1.00
C PRO A 211 -10.11 2.03 2.37
N LEU A 212 -8.78 2.21 2.44
CA LEU A 212 -8.05 2.35 3.72
C LEU A 212 -8.62 3.47 4.59
N ILE A 213 -8.97 4.61 3.99
CA ILE A 213 -9.53 5.75 4.72
C ILE A 213 -10.89 5.40 5.33
N LEU A 214 -11.68 4.53 4.67
CA LEU A 214 -12.97 4.08 5.21
C LEU A 214 -12.80 3.24 6.48
N PHE A 215 -11.70 2.49 6.63
CA PHE A 215 -11.43 1.74 7.85
C PHE A 215 -11.11 2.63 9.05
N ILE A 216 -10.58 3.83 8.82
CA ILE A 216 -10.34 4.79 9.90
C ILE A 216 -11.67 5.20 10.56
N SER A 217 -12.73 5.39 9.78
CA SER A 217 -14.05 5.75 10.32
C SER A 217 -14.61 4.69 11.27
N ARG A 218 -14.29 3.42 11.04
CA ARG A 218 -14.73 2.32 11.90
C ARG A 218 -14.14 2.38 13.32
N LEU A 219 -12.95 2.95 13.49
CA LEU A 219 -12.36 3.15 14.82
C LEU A 219 -13.19 4.09 15.70
N PHE A 220 -13.86 5.09 15.09
CA PHE A 220 -14.71 6.02 15.82
C PHE A 220 -16.04 5.37 16.25
N ILE A 221 -16.60 4.51 15.41
CA ILE A 221 -17.86 3.80 15.72
C ILE A 221 -17.65 2.83 16.89
N MET A 222 -16.53 2.12 16.92
CA MET A 222 -16.23 1.11 17.94
C MET A 222 -15.99 1.69 19.34
N ASN A 223 -15.46 2.91 19.44
CA ASN A 223 -15.30 3.58 20.72
C ASN A 223 -16.67 4.00 21.31
N SER A 224 -17.70 4.16 20.47
CA SER A 224 -19.04 4.45 20.96
C SER A 224 -19.74 3.22 21.55
N ASP A 225 -19.50 2.03 21.00
CA ASP A 225 -20.14 0.79 21.48
C ASP A 225 -19.55 0.32 22.83
N ASN A 226 -18.26 0.59 23.09
CA ASN A 226 -17.61 0.27 24.37
C ASN A 226 -17.95 1.25 25.51
N ASN A 227 -18.63 2.35 25.25
CA ASN A 227 -19.07 3.32 26.26
C ASN A 227 -20.54 3.14 26.64
N ILE A 228 -21.23 2.10 26.17
CA ILE A 228 -22.66 1.81 26.43
C ILE A 228 -22.84 0.60 27.37
N GLU A 229 -21.75 -0.09 27.75
CA GLU A 229 -21.72 -1.09 28.82
C GLU A 229 -21.18 -0.46 30.13
#